data_46cbc28f9e5234123a6075b748f84f51
#
_entry.id   46cbc28f9e5234123a6075b748f84f51
#
_cell.length_a   1.000
_cell.length_b   1.000
_cell.length_c   1.000
_cell.angle_alpha   90.00
_cell.angle_beta   90.00
_cell.angle_gamma   90.00
#
_symmetry.space_group_name_H-M   'P 1'
#
loop_
_entity.id
_entity.type
_entity.pdbx_description
1 polymer ?
#
loop_
_entity_poly.entity_id
_entity_poly.type
_entity_poly.pdbx_seq_one_letter_code
_entity_poly.pdbx_strand_id
1 'polypeptide(L)'
;GVKGYPNVAAEASPDYVPDGFNYYAGGHIHVPWQLPFKRGMLVYSGSTETVSYEDAEVEKGFYHVEVSQSGDMNINRVKLESPRRFKILDRDFTGLTPQKITELMVQAVKEADEPGAVVIPVLRGTLSVESTRRELDLSKIRAAAEKALIVHPLVLMKEKGFPEETVQAIFESEMKDLKTKSFEYFLQFFSQRHNEQEAKKNAHLALDLIQYLIKEDEDKVKELLEGVFDEN
;
A
#
# COMPACT_ATOMS: atom_id res chain seq x y z
N GLY A 1 10.97 9.54 19.31
CA GLY A 1 9.78 9.03 18.65
C GLY A 1 9.04 8.05 19.56
N VAL A 2 7.75 7.95 19.42
CA VAL A 2 6.93 6.97 20.13
C VAL A 2 7.31 5.57 19.65
N LYS A 3 7.61 4.64 20.55
CA LYS A 3 7.96 3.26 20.20
C LYS A 3 6.73 2.63 19.49
N GLY A 4 6.83 2.33 18.21
CA GLY A 4 5.73 1.88 17.35
C GLY A 4 5.26 2.91 16.32
N TYR A 5 5.65 4.19 16.47
CA TYR A 5 5.42 5.25 15.47
C TYR A 5 6.71 6.06 15.26
N PRO A 6 7.75 5.46 14.66
CA PRO A 6 9.06 6.11 14.52
C PRO A 6 9.05 7.39 13.68
N ASN A 7 8.01 7.60 12.89
CA ASN A 7 7.92 8.70 11.92
C ASN A 7 6.80 9.72 12.21
N VAL A 8 6.18 9.69 13.40
CA VAL A 8 5.27 10.77 13.78
C VAL A 8 6.12 12.00 14.08
N ALA A 9 6.22 12.90 13.12
CA ALA A 9 6.74 14.24 13.36
C ALA A 9 5.86 14.89 14.46
N ALA A 10 6.48 15.50 15.46
CA ALA A 10 5.76 16.28 16.44
C ALA A 10 5.06 17.42 15.70
N GLU A 11 3.72 17.37 15.64
CA GLU A 11 2.91 18.41 14.98
C GLU A 11 2.90 19.71 15.78
N ALA A 12 3.24 19.65 17.08
CA ALA A 12 3.37 20.81 17.95
C ALA A 12 4.54 20.65 18.92
N SER A 13 5.19 21.76 19.26
CA SER A 13 6.18 21.78 20.34
C SER A 13 5.50 21.53 21.69
N PRO A 14 6.10 20.70 22.57
CA PRO A 14 5.68 20.58 23.95
C PRO A 14 5.53 21.92 24.69
N ASP A 15 6.25 22.95 24.27
CA ASP A 15 6.22 24.28 24.85
C ASP A 15 4.89 25.03 24.66
N TYR A 16 4.12 24.63 23.61
CA TYR A 16 2.79 25.20 23.38
C TYR A 16 1.71 24.61 24.31
N VAL A 17 2.01 23.52 24.99
CA VAL A 17 1.06 22.89 25.91
C VAL A 17 1.15 23.58 27.25
N PRO A 18 0.04 24.09 27.86
CA PRO A 18 0.05 24.75 29.15
C PRO A 18 0.61 23.85 30.26
N ASP A 19 1.27 24.46 31.23
CA ASP A 19 1.76 23.79 32.44
C ASP A 19 0.68 23.76 33.55
N GLY A 20 0.88 22.94 34.57
CA GLY A 20 0.04 22.96 35.78
C GLY A 20 -1.11 21.97 35.80
N PHE A 21 -1.25 21.11 34.81
CA PHE A 21 -2.24 20.03 34.80
C PHE A 21 -1.63 18.71 35.29
N ASN A 22 -2.43 17.92 36.00
CA ASN A 22 -2.06 16.58 36.44
C ASN A 22 -2.31 15.54 35.34
N TYR A 23 -3.23 15.84 34.40
CA TYR A 23 -3.62 14.95 33.31
C TYR A 23 -3.69 15.71 31.97
N TYR A 24 -3.06 15.15 30.97
CA TYR A 24 -3.08 15.64 29.59
C TYR A 24 -3.67 14.56 28.70
N ALA A 25 -4.85 14.77 28.17
CA ALA A 25 -5.51 13.84 27.26
C ALA A 25 -4.95 14.01 25.84
N GLY A 26 -4.23 13.00 25.34
CA GLY A 26 -3.74 12.92 23.98
C GLY A 26 -4.73 12.18 23.07
N GLY A 27 -4.98 12.75 21.90
CA GLY A 27 -5.74 12.13 20.81
C GLY A 27 -4.85 11.71 19.64
N HIS A 28 -5.45 11.42 18.47
CA HIS A 28 -4.79 11.13 17.20
C HIS A 28 -4.03 9.78 17.14
N ILE A 29 -3.31 9.39 18.16
CA ILE A 29 -2.54 8.14 18.19
C ILE A 29 -3.46 6.98 18.57
N HIS A 30 -3.57 5.96 17.71
CA HIS A 30 -4.46 4.81 17.88
C HIS A 30 -3.94 3.77 18.88
N VAL A 31 -2.65 3.82 19.22
CA VAL A 31 -2.02 2.95 20.22
C VAL A 31 -2.14 3.57 21.59
N PRO A 32 -2.65 2.84 22.62
CA PRO A 32 -2.69 3.34 23.98
C PRO A 32 -1.28 3.56 24.53
N TRP A 33 -1.05 4.71 25.14
CA TRP A 33 0.24 5.04 25.69
C TRP A 33 0.14 6.06 26.82
N GLN A 34 1.02 5.93 27.81
CA GLN A 34 1.13 6.85 28.94
C GLN A 34 2.60 7.23 29.13
N LEU A 35 2.84 8.50 29.41
CA LEU A 35 4.20 8.99 29.77
C LEU A 35 4.11 10.16 30.74
N PRO A 36 5.11 10.30 31.64
CA PRO A 36 5.28 11.53 32.42
C PRO A 36 5.45 12.74 31.49
N PHE A 37 4.69 13.79 31.71
CA PHE A 37 4.74 15.00 30.93
C PHE A 37 4.54 16.21 31.83
N LYS A 38 5.53 17.11 31.84
CA LYS A 38 5.57 18.27 32.75
C LYS A 38 5.40 17.81 34.20
N ARG A 39 4.36 18.26 34.90
CA ARG A 39 4.06 17.86 36.28
C ARG A 39 3.03 16.76 36.40
N GLY A 40 2.53 16.25 35.27
CA GLY A 40 1.46 15.27 35.21
C GLY A 40 1.76 14.11 34.30
N MET A 41 0.70 13.52 33.76
CA MET A 41 0.74 12.40 32.83
C MET A 41 0.08 12.78 31.50
N LEU A 42 0.78 12.56 30.38
CA LEU A 42 0.18 12.57 29.05
C LEU A 42 -0.29 11.16 28.73
N VAL A 43 -1.55 11.03 28.39
CA VAL A 43 -2.21 9.75 28.16
C VAL A 43 -2.89 9.76 26.79
N TYR A 44 -2.41 8.89 25.91
CA TYR A 44 -3.08 8.57 24.66
C TYR A 44 -3.99 7.38 24.89
N SER A 45 -5.28 7.55 24.72
CA SER A 45 -6.26 6.47 24.99
C SER A 45 -6.20 5.37 23.92
N GLY A 46 -5.61 5.63 22.78
CA GLY A 46 -5.75 4.77 21.61
C GLY A 46 -7.13 4.96 20.97
N SER A 47 -7.50 4.01 20.11
CA SER A 47 -8.79 4.01 19.44
C SER A 47 -9.76 3.03 20.10
N THR A 48 -11.05 3.32 20.01
CA THR A 48 -12.14 2.46 20.46
C THR A 48 -12.61 1.50 19.38
N GLU A 49 -12.16 1.73 18.12
CA GLU A 49 -12.43 0.86 16.98
C GLU A 49 -11.16 0.82 16.09
N THR A 50 -11.06 -0.18 15.22
CA THR A 50 -9.99 -0.25 14.22
C THR A 50 -10.22 0.81 13.15
N VAL A 51 -9.26 1.71 12.98
CA VAL A 51 -9.31 2.84 12.04
C VAL A 51 -8.56 2.53 10.76
N SER A 52 -7.44 1.81 10.86
CA SER A 52 -6.65 1.34 9.70
C SER A 52 -6.26 -0.12 9.87
N TYR A 53 -5.90 -0.78 8.77
CA TYR A 53 -5.42 -2.17 8.84
C TYR A 53 -4.12 -2.30 9.63
N GLU A 54 -3.35 -1.24 9.76
CA GLU A 54 -2.06 -1.21 10.49
C GLU A 54 -2.27 -1.27 12.00
N ASP A 55 -3.43 -0.81 12.49
CA ASP A 55 -3.78 -0.85 13.91
C ASP A 55 -4.75 -1.99 14.28
N ALA A 56 -4.96 -2.94 13.37
CA ALA A 56 -5.90 -4.05 13.53
C ALA A 56 -5.58 -4.95 14.74
N GLU A 57 -4.29 -5.12 15.05
CA GLU A 57 -3.83 -5.94 16.17
C GLU A 57 -3.71 -5.15 17.48
N VAL A 58 -3.92 -3.83 17.44
CA VAL A 58 -3.85 -2.98 18.62
C VAL A 58 -5.10 -3.19 19.47
N GLU A 59 -4.92 -3.47 20.75
CA GLU A 59 -6.03 -3.63 21.69
C GLU A 59 -6.85 -2.33 21.81
N LYS A 60 -8.14 -2.43 21.54
CA LYS A 60 -9.07 -1.29 21.56
C LYS A 60 -9.60 -1.04 22.97
N GLY A 61 -9.80 0.23 23.29
CA GLY A 61 -10.27 0.59 24.64
C GLY A 61 -10.12 2.08 24.94
N PHE A 62 -10.32 2.41 26.19
CA PHE A 62 -10.20 3.75 26.73
C PHE A 62 -9.61 3.74 28.14
N TYR A 63 -9.28 4.89 28.69
CA TYR A 63 -8.88 5.01 30.09
C TYR A 63 -10.01 5.61 30.94
N HIS A 64 -10.28 4.97 32.05
CA HIS A 64 -11.08 5.49 33.14
C HIS A 64 -10.15 6.16 34.14
N VAL A 65 -10.33 7.46 34.36
CA VAL A 65 -9.48 8.26 35.25
C VAL A 65 -10.29 8.75 36.44
N GLU A 66 -9.86 8.34 37.63
CA GLU A 66 -10.42 8.80 38.90
C GLU A 66 -9.45 9.78 39.51
N VAL A 67 -9.95 10.94 39.95
CA VAL A 67 -9.14 11.96 40.60
C VAL A 67 -9.70 12.22 42.01
N SER A 68 -8.86 11.99 43.04
CA SER A 68 -9.23 12.25 44.43
C SER A 68 -9.27 13.73 44.73
N GLN A 69 -9.84 14.12 45.89
CA GLN A 69 -9.80 15.50 46.36
C GLN A 69 -8.38 16.02 46.66
N SER A 70 -7.44 15.10 46.97
CA SER A 70 -6.02 15.42 47.14
C SER A 70 -5.27 15.62 45.82
N GLY A 71 -5.92 15.30 44.66
CA GLY A 71 -5.29 15.39 43.33
C GLY A 71 -4.59 14.10 42.88
N ASP A 72 -4.65 13.02 43.68
CA ASP A 72 -4.12 11.72 43.29
C ASP A 72 -4.96 11.13 42.17
N MET A 73 -4.29 10.52 41.19
CA MET A 73 -4.95 9.97 40.03
C MET A 73 -4.80 8.45 39.96
N ASN A 74 -5.90 7.78 39.65
CA ASN A 74 -5.93 6.38 39.28
C ASN A 74 -6.34 6.25 37.80
N ILE A 75 -5.46 5.74 36.95
CA ILE A 75 -5.63 5.67 35.49
C ILE A 75 -5.76 4.21 35.10
N ASN A 76 -6.97 3.75 34.86
CA ASN A 76 -7.28 2.36 34.56
C ASN A 76 -7.62 2.16 33.08
N ARG A 77 -6.96 1.22 32.43
CA ARG A 77 -7.30 0.80 31.07
C ARG A 77 -8.55 -0.05 31.07
N VAL A 78 -9.55 0.35 30.28
CA VAL A 78 -10.75 -0.44 30.02
C VAL A 78 -10.65 -0.99 28.60
N LYS A 79 -10.50 -2.30 28.48
CA LYS A 79 -10.50 -3.01 27.20
C LYS A 79 -11.92 -3.13 26.67
N LEU A 80 -12.09 -2.94 25.36
CA LEU A 80 -13.34 -3.21 24.65
C LEU A 80 -13.28 -4.59 24.01
N GLU A 81 -14.34 -5.36 24.15
CA GLU A 81 -14.51 -6.69 23.51
C GLU A 81 -15.37 -6.61 22.23
N SER A 82 -16.01 -5.46 22.01
CA SER A 82 -16.94 -5.23 20.90
C SER A 82 -16.33 -4.69 19.59
N PRO A 83 -15.04 -4.32 19.49
CA PRO A 83 -14.49 -3.85 18.25
C PRO A 83 -14.58 -4.89 17.14
N ARG A 84 -14.79 -4.41 15.93
CA ARG A 84 -14.91 -5.26 14.76
C ARG A 84 -13.63 -6.03 14.49
N ARG A 85 -13.75 -7.31 14.14
CA ARG A 85 -12.59 -8.14 13.83
C ARG A 85 -12.06 -7.83 12.46
N PHE A 86 -10.78 -7.53 12.39
CA PHE A 86 -10.03 -7.40 11.15
C PHE A 86 -9.19 -8.66 10.93
N LYS A 87 -9.22 -9.20 9.71
CA LYS A 87 -8.41 -10.33 9.26
C LYS A 87 -7.47 -9.85 8.18
N ILE A 88 -6.22 -9.64 8.56
CA ILE A 88 -5.17 -9.20 7.61
C ILE A 88 -4.53 -10.45 7.00
N LEU A 89 -4.66 -10.61 5.69
CA LEU A 89 -4.09 -11.73 4.93
C LEU A 89 -2.90 -11.21 4.12
N ASP A 90 -1.81 -10.89 4.83
CA ASP A 90 -0.59 -10.36 4.19
C ASP A 90 0.26 -11.50 3.66
N ARG A 91 0.48 -11.53 2.31
CA ARG A 91 1.23 -12.57 1.64
C ARG A 91 2.13 -11.99 0.55
N ASP A 92 3.34 -12.53 0.46
CA ASP A 92 4.26 -12.28 -0.65
C ASP A 92 4.04 -13.32 -1.76
N PHE A 93 3.81 -12.83 -2.97
CA PHE A 93 3.54 -13.61 -4.17
C PHE A 93 4.61 -13.42 -5.25
N THR A 94 5.82 -13.06 -4.85
CA THR A 94 6.92 -12.82 -5.81
C THR A 94 7.12 -13.99 -6.76
N GLY A 95 7.13 -13.70 -8.05
CA GLY A 95 7.35 -14.66 -9.13
C GLY A 95 6.12 -15.46 -9.55
N LEU A 96 4.96 -15.26 -8.92
CA LEU A 96 3.73 -15.96 -9.31
C LEU A 96 2.97 -15.20 -10.39
N THR A 97 2.18 -15.96 -11.17
CA THR A 97 1.24 -15.40 -12.15
C THR A 97 0.00 -14.81 -11.46
N PRO A 98 -0.66 -13.80 -12.05
CA PRO A 98 -1.88 -13.20 -11.50
C PRO A 98 -3.00 -14.22 -11.24
N GLN A 99 -3.15 -15.23 -12.10
CA GLN A 99 -4.13 -16.29 -11.95
C GLN A 99 -3.85 -17.11 -10.68
N LYS A 100 -2.58 -17.49 -10.47
CA LYS A 100 -2.19 -18.25 -9.28
C LYS A 100 -2.34 -17.47 -8.00
N ILE A 101 -2.00 -16.18 -8.04
CA ILE A 101 -2.21 -15.25 -6.92
C ILE A 101 -3.70 -15.15 -6.56
N THR A 102 -4.55 -14.96 -7.57
CA THR A 102 -6.00 -14.90 -7.39
C THR A 102 -6.54 -16.19 -6.74
N GLU A 103 -6.15 -17.37 -7.21
CA GLU A 103 -6.56 -18.65 -6.64
C GLU A 103 -6.16 -18.79 -5.17
N LEU A 104 -4.89 -18.52 -4.85
CA LEU A 104 -4.36 -18.64 -3.50
C LEU A 104 -5.02 -17.64 -2.54
N MET A 105 -5.30 -16.42 -3.01
CA MET A 105 -5.94 -15.40 -2.19
C MET A 105 -7.43 -15.70 -1.99
N VAL A 106 -8.14 -16.21 -3.00
CA VAL A 106 -9.53 -16.70 -2.89
C VAL A 106 -9.63 -17.77 -1.80
N GLN A 107 -8.70 -18.72 -1.79
CA GLN A 107 -8.68 -19.76 -0.76
C GLN A 107 -8.45 -19.16 0.63
N ALA A 108 -7.49 -18.26 0.78
CA ALA A 108 -7.20 -17.60 2.06
C ALA A 108 -8.39 -16.78 2.58
N VAL A 109 -9.12 -16.08 1.68
CA VAL A 109 -10.32 -15.31 2.06
C VAL A 109 -11.43 -16.23 2.53
N LYS A 110 -11.65 -17.38 1.86
CA LYS A 110 -12.64 -18.39 2.32
C LYS A 110 -12.33 -18.94 3.70
N GLU A 111 -11.05 -19.17 4.01
CA GLU A 111 -10.61 -19.65 5.33
C GLU A 111 -10.80 -18.59 6.43
N ALA A 112 -10.71 -17.29 6.05
CA ALA A 112 -10.87 -16.17 6.97
C ALA A 112 -12.31 -15.64 7.07
N ASP A 113 -13.28 -16.29 6.39
CA ASP A 113 -14.67 -15.83 6.30
C ASP A 113 -15.43 -16.01 7.62
N GLU A 114 -15.44 -14.97 8.43
CA GLU A 114 -16.16 -14.90 9.71
C GLU A 114 -17.30 -13.86 9.64
N PRO A 115 -18.43 -14.13 10.34
CA PRO A 115 -19.56 -13.19 10.38
C PRO A 115 -19.16 -11.80 10.87
N GLY A 116 -19.44 -10.77 10.07
CA GLY A 116 -19.21 -9.37 10.42
C GLY A 116 -17.74 -8.92 10.41
N ALA A 117 -16.79 -9.79 10.06
CA ALA A 117 -15.38 -9.43 9.99
C ALA A 117 -15.08 -8.53 8.76
N VAL A 118 -14.03 -7.73 8.88
CA VAL A 118 -13.39 -7.03 7.76
C VAL A 118 -12.16 -7.84 7.34
N VAL A 119 -12.17 -8.38 6.11
CA VAL A 119 -11.05 -9.15 5.58
C VAL A 119 -10.24 -8.26 4.63
N ILE A 120 -8.95 -8.13 4.88
CA ILE A 120 -8.02 -7.30 4.09
C ILE A 120 -6.94 -8.19 3.49
N PRO A 121 -7.14 -8.70 2.28
CA PRO A 121 -6.10 -9.36 1.51
C PRO A 121 -5.03 -8.33 1.11
N VAL A 122 -3.78 -8.51 1.54
CA VAL A 122 -2.64 -7.68 1.17
C VAL A 122 -1.74 -8.49 0.24
N LEU A 123 -1.73 -8.10 -1.04
CA LEU A 123 -0.97 -8.78 -2.09
C LEU A 123 0.35 -8.04 -2.28
N ARG A 124 1.46 -8.65 -1.85
CA ARG A 124 2.81 -8.07 -1.97
C ARG A 124 3.67 -8.86 -2.94
N GLY A 125 4.82 -8.27 -3.27
CA GLY A 125 5.86 -8.90 -4.09
C GLY A 125 5.92 -8.35 -5.50
N THR A 126 6.63 -9.06 -6.37
CA THR A 126 6.81 -8.72 -7.78
C THR A 126 6.19 -9.81 -8.64
N LEU A 127 5.31 -9.43 -9.57
CA LEU A 127 4.67 -10.35 -10.51
C LEU A 127 5.70 -11.10 -11.35
N SER A 128 5.30 -12.26 -11.88
CA SER A 128 6.10 -12.97 -12.88
C SER A 128 6.35 -12.08 -14.09
N VAL A 129 7.41 -12.38 -14.82
CA VAL A 129 7.72 -11.68 -16.08
C VAL A 129 6.48 -11.76 -17.00
N GLU A 130 6.20 -10.66 -17.70
CA GLU A 130 5.09 -10.57 -18.66
C GLU A 130 3.68 -10.48 -18.04
N SER A 131 3.57 -10.36 -16.70
CA SER A 131 2.30 -10.22 -16.02
C SER A 131 2.05 -8.78 -15.56
N THR A 132 0.78 -8.35 -15.60
CA THR A 132 0.37 -7.05 -15.11
C THR A 132 -0.61 -7.17 -13.93
N ARG A 133 -0.66 -6.12 -13.09
CA ARG A 133 -1.61 -6.06 -11.97
C ARG A 133 -3.07 -6.07 -12.43
N ARG A 134 -3.34 -5.63 -13.68
CA ARG A 134 -4.70 -5.62 -14.26
C ARG A 134 -5.27 -7.03 -14.47
N GLU A 135 -4.40 -8.03 -14.56
CA GLU A 135 -4.80 -9.44 -14.72
C GLU A 135 -5.22 -10.11 -13.40
N LEU A 136 -5.04 -9.42 -12.27
CA LEU A 136 -5.53 -9.90 -10.98
C LEU A 136 -7.05 -9.78 -10.92
N ASP A 137 -7.74 -10.89 -10.70
CA ASP A 137 -9.19 -10.89 -10.54
C ASP A 137 -9.60 -10.52 -9.11
N LEU A 138 -9.57 -9.21 -8.82
CA LEU A 138 -9.95 -8.67 -7.53
C LEU A 138 -11.45 -8.86 -7.24
N SER A 139 -12.27 -8.97 -8.27
CA SER A 139 -13.72 -9.22 -8.12
C SER A 139 -13.95 -10.61 -7.55
N LYS A 140 -13.22 -11.61 -8.06
CA LYS A 140 -13.25 -12.99 -7.56
C LYS A 140 -12.75 -13.10 -6.13
N ILE A 141 -11.71 -12.35 -5.78
CA ILE A 141 -11.20 -12.28 -4.39
C ILE A 141 -12.27 -11.68 -3.46
N ARG A 142 -12.92 -10.56 -3.86
CA ARG A 142 -13.98 -9.94 -3.06
C ARG A 142 -15.19 -10.86 -2.85
N ALA A 143 -15.56 -11.61 -3.87
CA ALA A 143 -16.71 -12.51 -3.82
C ALA A 143 -16.42 -13.83 -3.08
N ALA A 144 -15.21 -14.04 -2.58
CA ALA A 144 -14.83 -15.31 -1.96
C ALA A 144 -15.35 -15.50 -0.52
N ALA A 145 -15.78 -14.43 0.16
CA ALA A 145 -16.40 -14.47 1.47
C ALA A 145 -17.91 -14.23 1.37
N GLU A 146 -18.67 -14.99 2.15
CA GLU A 146 -20.15 -14.90 2.21
C GLU A 146 -20.64 -14.31 3.56
N LYS A 147 -19.84 -14.42 4.62
CA LYS A 147 -20.20 -14.02 5.99
C LYS A 147 -19.53 -12.74 6.44
N ALA A 148 -18.35 -12.45 5.91
CA ALA A 148 -17.62 -11.24 6.22
C ALA A 148 -18.41 -10.00 5.79
N LEU A 149 -18.29 -8.92 6.57
CA LEU A 149 -18.94 -7.65 6.26
C LEU A 149 -18.40 -7.07 4.96
N ILE A 150 -17.09 -7.18 4.75
CA ILE A 150 -16.41 -6.69 3.55
C ILE A 150 -15.08 -7.41 3.35
N VAL A 151 -14.72 -7.60 2.07
CA VAL A 151 -13.37 -8.00 1.65
C VAL A 151 -12.76 -6.85 0.85
N HIS A 152 -11.66 -6.28 1.34
CA HIS A 152 -11.00 -5.12 0.72
C HIS A 152 -9.55 -5.43 0.34
N PRO A 153 -9.28 -5.93 -0.88
CA PRO A 153 -7.93 -6.24 -1.33
C PRO A 153 -7.06 -4.99 -1.48
N LEU A 154 -5.85 -5.04 -0.92
CA LEU A 154 -4.79 -4.04 -1.11
C LEU A 154 -3.72 -4.63 -2.03
N VAL A 155 -3.52 -4.02 -3.19
CA VAL A 155 -2.54 -4.49 -4.19
C VAL A 155 -1.28 -3.66 -4.06
N LEU A 156 -0.26 -4.22 -3.40
CA LEU A 156 1.07 -3.65 -3.23
C LEU A 156 2.10 -4.39 -4.10
N MET A 157 1.62 -5.07 -5.15
CA MET A 157 2.47 -5.79 -6.10
C MET A 157 3.24 -4.81 -6.99
N LYS A 158 4.49 -5.18 -7.30
CA LYS A 158 5.28 -4.51 -8.34
C LYS A 158 5.20 -5.32 -9.63
N GLU A 159 5.14 -4.65 -10.74
CA GLU A 159 5.35 -5.28 -12.04
C GLU A 159 6.85 -5.36 -12.30
N LYS A 160 7.31 -6.47 -12.89
CA LYS A 160 8.70 -6.58 -13.27
C LYS A 160 8.90 -5.69 -14.51
N GLY A 161 9.57 -4.57 -14.31
CA GLY A 161 9.98 -3.69 -15.40
C GLY A 161 10.92 -4.39 -16.39
N PHE A 162 11.31 -3.69 -17.44
CA PHE A 162 12.36 -4.19 -18.32
C PHE A 162 13.61 -4.53 -17.51
N PRO A 163 14.32 -5.64 -17.81
CA PRO A 163 15.57 -5.97 -17.16
C PRO A 163 16.51 -4.76 -17.19
N GLU A 164 17.11 -4.45 -16.05
CA GLU A 164 18.01 -3.30 -15.88
C GLU A 164 19.16 -3.35 -16.89
N GLU A 165 19.65 -4.56 -17.19
CA GLU A 165 20.64 -4.83 -18.25
C GLU A 165 20.15 -4.42 -19.64
N THR A 166 18.85 -4.55 -19.94
CA THR A 166 18.28 -4.13 -21.23
C THR A 166 18.19 -2.61 -21.31
N VAL A 167 17.81 -1.94 -20.22
CA VAL A 167 17.77 -0.46 -20.15
C VAL A 167 19.21 0.07 -20.24
N GLN A 168 20.15 -0.55 -19.54
CA GLN A 168 21.56 -0.14 -19.53
C GLN A 168 22.23 -0.37 -20.88
N ALA A 169 21.95 -1.50 -21.56
CA ALA A 169 22.41 -1.76 -22.94
C ALA A 169 21.86 -0.75 -23.94
N ILE A 170 20.64 -0.25 -23.73
CA ILE A 170 20.04 0.84 -24.50
C ILE A 170 20.80 2.16 -24.30
N PHE A 171 21.33 2.40 -23.12
CA PHE A 171 22.09 3.63 -22.81
C PHE A 171 23.58 3.61 -23.25
N GLU A 172 24.21 2.43 -23.32
CA GLU A 172 25.68 2.31 -23.47
C GLU A 172 26.19 2.09 -24.89
N SER A 173 25.35 1.88 -25.93
CA SER A 173 25.82 1.53 -27.26
C SER A 173 25.56 2.57 -28.36
N GLU A 174 26.48 2.62 -29.35
CA GLU A 174 26.40 3.51 -30.52
C GLU A 174 25.16 3.25 -31.40
N MET A 175 24.41 4.28 -31.65
CA MET A 175 22.98 4.38 -31.93
C MET A 175 22.33 3.60 -33.08
N LYS A 176 23.04 2.98 -34.03
CA LYS A 176 22.37 2.40 -35.22
C LYS A 176 21.94 0.93 -35.04
N ASP A 177 22.79 0.13 -34.45
CA ASP A 177 22.51 -1.30 -34.25
C ASP A 177 21.51 -1.51 -33.08
N LEU A 178 21.51 -0.58 -32.16
CA LEU A 178 20.67 -0.59 -30.98
C LEU A 178 19.19 -0.33 -31.28
N LYS A 179 18.87 0.61 -32.16
CA LYS A 179 17.48 0.87 -32.56
C LYS A 179 16.79 -0.38 -33.09
N THR A 180 17.51 -1.15 -33.92
CA THR A 180 16.97 -2.38 -34.51
C THR A 180 16.75 -3.45 -33.41
N LYS A 181 17.73 -3.69 -32.56
CA LYS A 181 17.62 -4.67 -31.46
C LYS A 181 16.56 -4.28 -30.42
N SER A 182 16.47 -3.00 -30.10
CA SER A 182 15.44 -2.50 -29.19
C SER A 182 14.03 -2.64 -29.80
N PHE A 183 13.89 -2.36 -31.09
CA PHE A 183 12.63 -2.56 -31.80
C PHE A 183 12.22 -4.03 -31.80
N GLU A 184 13.12 -4.95 -32.13
CA GLU A 184 12.88 -6.39 -32.12
C GLU A 184 12.45 -6.88 -30.72
N TYR A 185 13.11 -6.39 -29.68
CA TYR A 185 12.77 -6.69 -28.29
C TYR A 185 11.37 -6.20 -27.92
N PHE A 186 11.04 -4.94 -28.19
CA PHE A 186 9.72 -4.39 -27.92
C PHE A 186 8.64 -5.08 -28.77
N LEU A 187 8.94 -5.38 -30.02
CA LEU A 187 8.04 -6.11 -30.89
C LEU A 187 7.72 -7.48 -30.32
N GLN A 188 8.74 -8.24 -29.91
CA GLN A 188 8.58 -9.52 -29.26
C GLN A 188 7.76 -9.43 -27.97
N PHE A 189 8.03 -8.41 -27.15
CA PHE A 189 7.32 -8.14 -25.91
C PHE A 189 5.82 -7.86 -26.14
N PHE A 190 5.50 -7.00 -27.09
CA PHE A 190 4.11 -6.62 -27.36
C PHE A 190 3.36 -7.68 -28.17
N SER A 191 4.02 -8.46 -29.01
CA SER A 191 3.39 -9.55 -29.77
C SER A 191 2.80 -10.66 -28.92
N GLN A 192 3.20 -10.77 -27.68
CA GLN A 192 2.62 -11.73 -26.73
C GLN A 192 1.22 -11.32 -26.22
N ARG A 193 0.84 -10.04 -26.38
CA ARG A 193 -0.39 -9.46 -25.79
C ARG A 193 -1.28 -8.76 -26.79
N HIS A 194 -0.76 -8.46 -27.97
CA HIS A 194 -1.43 -7.68 -29.00
C HIS A 194 -1.28 -8.38 -30.36
N ASN A 195 -2.17 -8.05 -31.29
CA ASN A 195 -2.01 -8.45 -32.68
C ASN A 195 -0.75 -7.79 -33.30
N GLU A 196 -0.31 -8.30 -34.45
CA GLU A 196 0.95 -7.86 -35.07
C GLU A 196 1.00 -6.35 -35.36
N GLN A 197 -0.13 -5.75 -35.73
CA GLN A 197 -0.21 -4.34 -36.07
C GLN A 197 -0.09 -3.45 -34.82
N GLU A 198 -0.80 -3.80 -33.75
CA GLU A 198 -0.72 -3.13 -32.45
C GLU A 198 0.64 -3.32 -31.77
N ALA A 199 1.23 -4.52 -31.87
CA ALA A 199 2.54 -4.79 -31.35
C ALA A 199 3.62 -3.92 -32.03
N LYS A 200 3.55 -3.74 -33.34
CA LYS A 200 4.44 -2.83 -34.08
C LYS A 200 4.25 -1.37 -33.68
N LYS A 201 2.99 -0.91 -33.57
CA LYS A 201 2.65 0.47 -33.11
C LYS A 201 3.24 0.72 -31.72
N ASN A 202 3.03 -0.19 -30.78
CA ASN A 202 3.52 -0.06 -29.41
C ASN A 202 5.05 -0.16 -29.31
N ALA A 203 5.70 -0.97 -30.15
CA ALA A 203 7.15 -1.06 -30.20
C ALA A 203 7.78 0.26 -30.69
N HIS A 204 7.21 0.91 -31.70
CA HIS A 204 7.66 2.23 -32.15
C HIS A 204 7.45 3.29 -31.07
N LEU A 205 6.26 3.33 -30.46
CA LEU A 205 5.97 4.26 -29.38
C LEU A 205 6.94 4.14 -28.21
N ALA A 206 7.28 2.90 -27.80
CA ALA A 206 8.25 2.65 -26.73
C ALA A 206 9.65 3.18 -27.09
N LEU A 207 10.09 3.01 -28.33
CA LEU A 207 11.37 3.54 -28.81
C LEU A 207 11.39 5.06 -28.81
N ASP A 208 10.33 5.70 -29.30
CA ASP A 208 10.25 7.15 -29.38
C ASP A 208 10.20 7.76 -27.96
N LEU A 209 9.44 7.17 -27.03
CA LEU A 209 9.44 7.58 -25.62
C LEU A 209 10.84 7.52 -25.01
N ILE A 210 11.56 6.42 -25.17
CA ILE A 210 12.92 6.27 -24.66
C ILE A 210 13.85 7.32 -25.29
N GLN A 211 13.72 7.56 -26.58
CA GLN A 211 14.56 8.54 -27.27
C GLN A 211 14.33 9.96 -26.76
N TYR A 212 13.09 10.36 -26.47
CA TYR A 212 12.78 11.70 -25.95
C TYR A 212 13.14 11.83 -24.47
N LEU A 213 12.96 10.77 -23.66
CA LEU A 213 13.43 10.74 -22.27
C LEU A 213 14.95 10.90 -22.16
N ILE A 214 15.72 10.24 -23.05
CA ILE A 214 17.19 10.38 -23.08
C ILE A 214 17.62 11.81 -23.45
N LYS A 215 16.83 12.50 -24.28
CA LYS A 215 17.09 13.87 -24.69
C LYS A 215 16.56 14.93 -23.72
N GLU A 216 15.93 14.50 -22.64
CA GLU A 216 15.24 15.38 -21.69
C GLU A 216 14.18 16.29 -22.35
N ASP A 217 13.55 15.81 -23.45
CA ASP A 217 12.53 16.53 -24.22
C ASP A 217 11.13 16.25 -23.62
N GLU A 218 10.83 16.93 -22.51
CA GLU A 218 9.58 16.73 -21.77
C GLU A 218 8.32 17.05 -22.59
N ASP A 219 8.40 18.03 -23.52
CA ASP A 219 7.26 18.44 -24.33
C ASP A 219 6.87 17.34 -25.31
N LYS A 220 7.85 16.70 -25.94
CA LYS A 220 7.63 15.56 -26.83
C LYS A 220 7.15 14.31 -26.10
N VAL A 221 7.61 14.08 -24.87
CA VAL A 221 7.11 12.99 -24.02
C VAL A 221 5.63 13.20 -23.70
N LYS A 222 5.21 14.42 -23.36
CA LYS A 222 3.80 14.74 -23.10
C LYS A 222 2.93 14.56 -24.33
N GLU A 223 3.35 15.10 -25.48
CA GLU A 223 2.64 14.98 -26.76
C GLU A 223 2.38 13.51 -27.14
N LEU A 224 3.41 12.66 -26.99
CA LEU A 224 3.26 11.22 -27.26
C LEU A 224 2.30 10.52 -26.29
N LEU A 225 2.33 10.88 -25.02
CA LEU A 225 1.44 10.27 -24.02
C LEU A 225 -0.01 10.72 -24.20
N GLU A 226 -0.25 12.00 -24.50
CA GLU A 226 -1.59 12.54 -24.80
C GLU A 226 -2.20 11.83 -26.02
N GLY A 227 -1.42 11.64 -27.10
CA GLY A 227 -1.89 10.91 -28.29
C GLY A 227 -2.29 9.44 -28.03
N VAL A 228 -1.75 8.80 -27.00
CA VAL A 228 -2.13 7.43 -26.60
C VAL A 228 -3.45 7.41 -25.82
N PHE A 229 -3.76 8.46 -25.06
CA PHE A 229 -4.99 8.53 -24.25
C PHE A 229 -6.21 9.02 -25.04
N ASP A 230 -6.00 9.77 -26.12
CA ASP A 230 -7.08 10.27 -26.98
C ASP A 230 -7.59 9.23 -28.00
N GLU A 231 -6.87 8.11 -28.21
CA GLU A 231 -7.30 7.02 -29.11
C GLU A 231 -8.08 5.89 -28.39
N ASN A 232 -8.38 6.00 -27.08
CA ASN A 232 -9.20 5.08 -26.29
C ASN A 232 -10.42 5.81 -25.73
#